data_778a8a123133c0b9c852ee5ded8a04db
#
_entry.id   778a8a123133c0b9c852ee5ded8a04db
#
_cell.length_a   1.000
_cell.length_b   1.000
_cell.length_c   1.000
_cell.angle_alpha   90.00
_cell.angle_beta   90.00
_cell.angle_gamma   90.00
#
_symmetry.space_group_name_H-M   'P 1'
#
loop_
_entity.id
_entity.type
_entity.pdbx_description
1 polymer ?
#
loop_
_entity_poly.entity_id
_entity_poly.type
_entity_poly.pdbx_seq_one_letter_code
_entity_poly.pdbx_strand_id
1 'polypeptide(L)'
;MGLDFKAIGKRIKIARINQNMTQEAVADKVGVTPQHVSNIETGNSSVSLTTLVAIANLLKVSADELLCDTILVAKSVFEKEAKELLSDCNEYEIRVLVDVLKAAKASMRTVKLFEAAINENEKP
;
A
#
# COMPACT_ATOMS: atom_id res chain seq x y z
N MET A 1 8.22 3.36 -19.99
CA MET A 1 7.98 2.80 -18.66
C MET A 1 6.71 3.38 -18.09
N GLY A 2 5.74 2.55 -17.82
CA GLY A 2 4.43 3.00 -17.31
C GLY A 2 4.26 2.75 -15.81
N LEU A 3 3.24 3.40 -15.26
CA LEU A 3 2.83 3.15 -13.88
C LEU A 3 2.09 1.80 -13.81
N ASP A 4 2.28 1.09 -12.72
CA ASP A 4 1.54 -0.14 -12.43
C ASP A 4 0.23 0.21 -11.71
N PHE A 5 -0.79 0.57 -12.48
CA PHE A 5 -2.10 0.97 -11.94
C PHE A 5 -2.79 -0.16 -11.19
N LYS A 6 -2.49 -1.40 -11.52
CA LYS A 6 -3.04 -2.55 -10.81
C LYS A 6 -2.50 -2.64 -9.39
N ALA A 7 -1.20 -2.46 -9.22
CA ALA A 7 -0.56 -2.44 -7.91
C ALA A 7 -1.02 -1.24 -7.08
N ILE A 8 -1.09 -0.07 -7.70
CA ILE A 8 -1.57 1.16 -7.05
C ILE A 8 -3.01 0.97 -6.58
N GLY A 9 -3.89 0.46 -7.45
CA GLY A 9 -5.29 0.21 -7.14
C GLY A 9 -5.45 -0.77 -5.98
N LYS A 10 -4.66 -1.83 -5.96
CA LYS A 10 -4.67 -2.82 -4.88
C LYS A 10 -4.28 -2.19 -3.54
N ARG A 11 -3.29 -1.32 -3.53
CA ARG A 11 -2.86 -0.61 -2.31
C ARG A 11 -3.93 0.35 -1.82
N ILE A 12 -4.63 1.02 -2.74
CA ILE A 12 -5.77 1.87 -2.41
C ILE A 12 -6.88 1.04 -1.76
N LYS A 13 -7.21 -0.11 -2.33
CA LYS A 13 -8.22 -1.02 -1.78
C LYS A 13 -7.88 -1.46 -0.35
N ILE A 14 -6.64 -1.86 -0.12
CA ILE A 14 -6.17 -2.29 1.20
C ILE A 14 -6.28 -1.13 2.19
N ALA A 15 -5.83 0.06 1.82
CA ALA A 15 -5.91 1.24 2.68
C ALA A 15 -7.36 1.59 3.01
N ARG A 16 -8.27 1.47 2.03
CA ARG A 16 -9.70 1.69 2.24
C ARG A 16 -10.29 0.71 3.25
N ILE A 17 -9.98 -0.58 3.08
CA ILE A 17 -10.46 -1.63 3.99
C ILE A 17 -9.92 -1.41 5.40
N ASN A 18 -8.66 -1.01 5.53
CA ASN A 18 -8.04 -0.72 6.83
C ASN A 18 -8.71 0.46 7.55
N GLN A 19 -9.33 1.38 6.81
CA GLN A 19 -10.10 2.48 7.38
C GLN A 19 -11.58 2.14 7.55
N ASN A 20 -11.98 0.90 7.29
CA ASN A 20 -13.36 0.43 7.39
C ASN A 20 -14.33 1.24 6.51
N MET A 21 -13.87 1.66 5.33
CA MET A 21 -14.68 2.44 4.39
C MET A 21 -15.14 1.60 3.21
N THR A 22 -16.34 1.88 2.73
CA THR A 22 -16.84 1.30 1.48
C THR A 22 -16.34 2.11 0.29
N GLN A 23 -16.44 1.52 -0.90
CA GLN A 23 -16.14 2.25 -2.15
C GLN A 23 -17.04 3.48 -2.31
N GLU A 24 -18.31 3.35 -1.94
CA GLU A 24 -19.27 4.47 -1.99
C GLU A 24 -18.85 5.61 -1.06
N ALA A 25 -18.40 5.28 0.15
CA ALA A 25 -17.97 6.30 1.11
C ALA A 25 -16.74 7.04 0.60
N VAL A 26 -15.77 6.34 0.05
CA VAL A 26 -14.58 6.96 -0.55
C VAL A 26 -14.98 7.84 -1.73
N ALA A 27 -15.82 7.33 -2.63
CA ALA A 27 -16.31 8.07 -3.79
C ALA A 27 -16.96 9.39 -3.40
N ASP A 28 -17.84 9.34 -2.40
CA ASP A 28 -18.54 10.52 -1.89
C ASP A 28 -17.55 11.57 -1.34
N LYS A 29 -16.57 11.13 -0.57
CA LYS A 29 -15.59 12.02 0.06
C LYS A 29 -14.60 12.66 -0.92
N VAL A 30 -14.20 11.92 -1.97
CA VAL A 30 -13.24 12.44 -2.95
C VAL A 30 -13.91 13.04 -4.19
N GLY A 31 -15.23 12.96 -4.30
CA GLY A 31 -15.97 13.62 -5.39
C GLY A 31 -15.94 12.86 -6.71
N VAL A 32 -15.90 11.53 -6.67
CA VAL A 32 -15.98 10.67 -7.86
C VAL A 32 -17.13 9.67 -7.71
N THR A 33 -17.39 8.89 -8.77
CA THR A 33 -18.42 7.86 -8.70
C THR A 33 -17.89 6.59 -8.03
N PRO A 34 -18.75 5.78 -7.39
CA PRO A 34 -18.33 4.48 -6.86
C PRO A 34 -17.74 3.57 -7.94
N GLN A 35 -18.30 3.61 -9.16
CA GLN A 35 -17.75 2.85 -10.28
C GLN A 35 -16.33 3.27 -10.61
N HIS A 36 -16.02 4.56 -10.52
CA HIS A 36 -14.68 5.05 -10.78
C HIS A 36 -13.70 4.56 -9.69
N VAL A 37 -14.13 4.54 -8.42
CA VAL A 37 -13.32 3.96 -7.33
C VAL A 37 -13.05 2.48 -7.61
N SER A 38 -14.08 1.72 -7.98
CA SER A 38 -13.93 0.31 -8.34
C SER A 38 -12.93 0.10 -9.48
N ASN A 39 -13.03 0.92 -10.53
CA ASN A 39 -12.10 0.85 -11.66
C ASN A 39 -10.66 1.20 -11.29
N ILE A 40 -10.48 2.16 -10.39
CA ILE A 40 -9.15 2.50 -9.86
C ILE A 40 -8.57 1.32 -9.07
N GLU A 41 -9.38 0.71 -8.19
CA GLU A 41 -8.93 -0.39 -7.33
C GLU A 41 -8.57 -1.65 -8.10
N THR A 42 -9.19 -1.87 -9.24
CA THR A 42 -8.89 -3.02 -10.10
C THR A 42 -7.81 -2.74 -11.14
N GLY A 43 -7.38 -1.50 -11.27
CA GLY A 43 -6.38 -1.09 -12.26
C GLY A 43 -6.95 -0.92 -13.67
N ASN A 44 -8.28 -0.93 -13.81
CA ASN A 44 -8.96 -0.74 -15.11
C ASN A 44 -8.97 0.73 -15.56
N SER A 45 -8.79 1.66 -14.63
CA SER A 45 -8.65 3.08 -14.92
C SER A 45 -7.40 3.62 -14.27
N SER A 46 -6.74 4.57 -14.94
CA SER A 46 -5.67 5.33 -14.33
C SER A 46 -6.27 6.30 -13.31
N VAL A 47 -5.54 6.55 -12.23
CA VAL A 47 -5.93 7.54 -11.23
C VAL A 47 -5.19 8.85 -11.51
N SER A 48 -5.93 9.97 -11.53
CA SER A 48 -5.30 11.28 -11.67
C SER A 48 -4.53 11.65 -10.40
N LEU A 49 -3.55 12.53 -10.53
CA LEU A 49 -2.77 12.98 -9.39
C LEU A 49 -3.67 13.64 -8.33
N THR A 50 -4.64 14.45 -8.76
CA THR A 50 -5.59 15.12 -7.87
C THR A 50 -6.40 14.11 -7.06
N THR A 51 -6.92 13.08 -7.72
CA THR A 51 -7.69 12.02 -7.07
C THR A 51 -6.81 11.18 -6.16
N LEU A 52 -5.59 10.87 -6.57
CA LEU A 52 -4.64 10.10 -5.75
C LEU A 52 -4.33 10.84 -4.44
N VAL A 53 -4.07 12.14 -4.51
CA VAL A 53 -3.80 12.96 -3.31
C VAL A 53 -5.02 13.00 -2.39
N ALA A 54 -6.22 13.17 -2.95
CA ALA A 54 -7.47 13.17 -2.18
C ALA A 54 -7.69 11.84 -1.47
N ILE A 55 -7.46 10.72 -2.16
CA ILE A 55 -7.58 9.38 -1.58
C ILE A 55 -6.54 9.17 -0.49
N ALA A 56 -5.29 9.53 -0.72
CA ALA A 56 -4.22 9.39 0.27
C ALA A 56 -4.54 10.16 1.55
N ASN A 57 -5.01 11.39 1.42
CA ASN A 57 -5.40 12.21 2.57
C ASN A 57 -6.58 11.61 3.33
N LEU A 58 -7.59 11.13 2.61
CA LEU A 58 -8.78 10.52 3.21
C LEU A 58 -8.43 9.24 3.96
N LEU A 59 -7.61 8.38 3.36
CA LEU A 59 -7.26 7.08 3.91
C LEU A 59 -6.07 7.13 4.87
N LYS A 60 -5.50 8.31 5.08
CA LYS A 60 -4.38 8.57 6.02
C LYS A 60 -3.14 7.73 5.68
N VAL A 61 -2.86 7.62 4.40
CA VAL A 61 -1.64 7.00 3.89
C VAL A 61 -0.86 8.02 3.07
N SER A 62 0.44 7.81 2.94
CA SER A 62 1.26 8.67 2.09
C SER A 62 1.14 8.26 0.62
N ALA A 63 1.36 9.22 -0.28
CA ALA A 63 1.46 8.89 -1.70
C ALA A 63 2.58 7.89 -1.96
N ASP A 64 3.67 7.96 -1.20
CA ASP A 64 4.79 7.02 -1.30
C ASP A 64 4.36 5.58 -1.02
N GLU A 65 3.48 5.36 -0.04
CA GLU A 65 2.95 4.03 0.26
C GLU A 65 2.15 3.46 -0.91
N LEU A 66 1.39 4.32 -1.59
CA LEU A 66 0.57 3.89 -2.73
C LEU A 66 1.40 3.64 -3.99
N LEU A 67 2.52 4.35 -4.14
CA LEU A 67 3.36 4.33 -5.35
C LEU A 67 4.67 3.55 -5.20
N CYS A 68 4.92 2.96 -4.04
CA CYS A 68 6.25 2.40 -3.72
C CYS A 68 6.72 1.32 -4.70
N ASP A 69 5.82 0.62 -5.38
CA ASP A 69 6.20 -0.39 -6.37
C ASP A 69 6.60 0.21 -7.71
N THR A 70 6.22 1.46 -7.97
CA THR A 70 6.44 2.10 -9.27
C THR A 70 7.54 3.15 -9.23
N ILE A 71 7.90 3.65 -8.05
CA ILE A 71 8.98 4.61 -7.88
C ILE A 71 10.28 3.84 -7.73
N LEU A 72 11.11 3.87 -8.75
CA LEU A 72 12.32 3.04 -8.84
C LEU A 72 13.34 3.28 -7.72
N VAL A 73 13.41 4.50 -7.20
CA VAL A 73 14.37 4.85 -6.15
C VAL A 73 13.82 4.73 -4.74
N ALA A 74 12.50 4.53 -4.58
CA ALA A 74 11.86 4.49 -3.26
C ALA A 74 12.45 3.38 -2.38
N LYS A 75 12.57 2.18 -2.94
CA LYS A 75 13.12 1.03 -2.22
C LYS A 75 14.55 1.27 -1.75
N SER A 76 15.42 1.78 -2.63
CA SER A 76 16.82 2.01 -2.27
C SER A 76 17.00 3.12 -1.25
N VAL A 77 16.14 4.14 -1.27
CA VAL A 77 16.12 5.21 -0.25
C VAL A 77 15.75 4.62 1.12
N PHE A 78 14.71 3.80 1.18
CA PHE A 78 14.27 3.17 2.43
C PHE A 78 15.29 2.15 2.92
N GLU A 79 15.93 1.40 2.05
CA GLU A 79 17.01 0.48 2.43
C GLU A 79 18.19 1.23 3.05
N LYS A 80 18.55 2.38 2.49
CA LYS A 80 19.59 3.23 3.03
C LYS A 80 19.21 3.77 4.41
N GLU A 81 17.98 4.24 4.56
CA GLU A 81 17.47 4.74 5.84
C GLU A 81 17.48 3.65 6.91
N ALA A 82 17.05 2.43 6.58
CA ALA A 82 17.09 1.30 7.50
C ALA A 82 18.53 0.98 7.93
N LYS A 83 19.48 1.02 6.99
CA LYS A 83 20.90 0.80 7.29
C LYS A 83 21.44 1.87 8.20
N GLU A 84 21.07 3.12 7.99
CA GLU A 84 21.48 4.24 8.85
C GLU A 84 20.92 4.10 10.26
N LEU A 85 19.66 3.66 10.40
CA LEU A 85 19.05 3.41 11.71
C LEU A 85 19.76 2.33 12.49
N LEU A 86 20.32 1.33 11.82
CA LEU A 86 21.05 0.24 12.46
C LEU A 86 22.51 0.56 12.73
N SER A 87 23.06 1.61 12.13
CA SER A 87 24.50 1.90 12.13
C SER A 87 25.07 2.23 13.51
N ASP A 88 24.27 2.82 14.38
CA ASP A 88 24.68 3.20 15.75
C ASP A 88 24.19 2.22 16.81
N CYS A 89 23.59 1.10 16.41
CA CYS A 89 23.08 0.10 17.32
C CYS A 89 24.18 -0.85 17.79
N ASN A 90 24.12 -1.22 19.08
CA ASN A 90 24.97 -2.27 19.61
C ASN A 90 24.44 -3.65 19.25
N GLU A 91 25.17 -4.71 19.58
CA GLU A 91 24.78 -6.09 19.23
C GLU A 91 23.41 -6.48 19.78
N TYR A 92 23.11 -6.09 21.02
CA TYR A 92 21.80 -6.37 21.65
C TYR A 92 20.67 -5.69 20.90
N GLU A 93 20.83 -4.39 20.61
CA GLU A 93 19.84 -3.61 19.90
C GLU A 93 19.57 -4.17 18.49
N ILE A 94 20.62 -4.55 17.77
CA ILE A 94 20.50 -5.16 16.44
C ILE A 94 19.72 -6.47 16.52
N ARG A 95 20.02 -7.30 17.52
CA ARG A 95 19.33 -8.59 17.71
C ARG A 95 17.81 -8.39 17.91
N VAL A 96 17.45 -7.44 18.78
CA VAL A 96 16.04 -7.11 19.05
C VAL A 96 15.35 -6.59 17.80
N LEU A 97 15.99 -5.65 17.09
CA LEU A 97 15.42 -5.07 15.88
C LEU A 97 15.26 -6.10 14.75
N VAL A 98 16.22 -7.00 14.59
CA VAL A 98 16.13 -8.07 13.60
C VAL A 98 14.97 -9.02 13.94
N ASP A 99 14.77 -9.35 15.20
CA ASP A 99 13.64 -10.19 15.61
C ASP A 99 12.29 -9.51 15.32
N VAL A 100 12.19 -8.20 15.58
CA VAL A 100 11.00 -7.41 15.25
C VAL A 100 10.78 -7.39 13.74
N LEU A 101 11.84 -7.17 12.96
CA LEU A 101 11.75 -7.17 11.49
C LEU A 101 11.29 -8.52 10.95
N LYS A 102 11.79 -9.62 11.49
CA LYS A 102 11.36 -10.97 11.09
C LYS A 102 9.88 -11.19 11.37
N ALA A 103 9.41 -10.79 12.55
CA ALA A 103 8.01 -10.90 12.93
C ALA A 103 7.10 -10.05 12.04
N ALA A 104 7.49 -8.80 11.80
CA ALA A 104 6.74 -7.88 10.94
C ALA A 104 6.67 -8.40 9.50
N LYS A 105 7.79 -8.87 8.97
CA LYS A 105 7.87 -9.42 7.61
C LYS A 105 6.97 -10.66 7.45
N ALA A 106 7.01 -11.56 8.41
CA ALA A 106 6.16 -12.76 8.40
C ALA A 106 4.69 -12.39 8.45
N SER A 107 4.32 -11.42 9.28
CA SER A 107 2.95 -10.92 9.40
C SER A 107 2.45 -10.33 8.08
N MET A 108 3.25 -9.46 7.44
CA MET A 108 2.89 -8.85 6.16
C MET A 108 2.70 -9.90 5.06
N ARG A 109 3.53 -10.92 5.03
CA ARG A 109 3.44 -11.99 4.03
C ARG A 109 2.25 -12.92 4.28
N THR A 110 1.87 -13.14 5.52
CA THR A 110 0.66 -13.90 5.88
C THR A 110 -0.58 -13.16 5.40
N VAL A 111 -0.67 -11.86 5.61
CA VAL A 111 -1.78 -11.03 5.12
C VAL A 111 -1.87 -11.11 3.59
N LYS A 112 -0.74 -10.99 2.90
CA LYS A 112 -0.68 -11.07 1.44
C LYS A 112 -1.17 -12.42 0.90
N LEU A 113 -0.78 -13.52 1.54
CA LEU A 113 -1.24 -14.86 1.17
C LEU A 113 -2.75 -15.02 1.39
N PHE A 114 -3.26 -14.47 2.48
CA PHE A 114 -4.69 -14.49 2.80
C PHE A 114 -5.50 -13.73 1.74
N GLU A 115 -5.03 -12.56 1.32
CA GLU A 115 -5.66 -11.78 0.25
C GLU A 115 -5.68 -12.53 -1.07
N ALA A 116 -4.59 -13.19 -1.42
CA ALA A 116 -4.50 -14.00 -2.64
C ALA A 116 -5.52 -15.14 -2.62
N ALA A 117 -5.68 -15.81 -1.48
CA ALA A 117 -6.67 -16.88 -1.30
C ALA A 117 -8.10 -16.36 -1.45
N ILE A 118 -8.41 -15.19 -0.89
CA ILE A 118 -9.71 -14.54 -1.04
C ILE A 118 -9.98 -14.21 -2.52
N ASN A 119 -9.00 -13.64 -3.22
CA ASN A 119 -9.14 -13.27 -4.62
C ASN A 119 -9.37 -14.50 -5.51
N GLU A 120 -8.74 -15.62 -5.22
CA GLU A 120 -8.97 -16.87 -5.94
C GLU A 120 -10.40 -17.40 -5.74
N ASN A 121 -10.91 -17.30 -4.53
CA ASN A 121 -12.27 -17.75 -4.22
C ASN A 121 -13.35 -16.85 -4.84
N GLU A 122 -13.05 -15.61 -5.15
CA GLU A 122 -13.98 -14.67 -5.79
C GLU A 122 -14.04 -14.83 -7.31
N LYS A 123 -13.13 -15.60 -7.91
CA LYS A 123 -13.15 -15.85 -9.36
C LYS A 123 -14.27 -16.85 -9.70
N PRO A 124 -15.10 -16.53 -10.72
CA PRO A 124 -16.15 -17.44 -11.18
C PRO A 124 -15.59 -18.70 -11.81
#